data_412e544be05e50b475a2019f243920eb
#
_entry.id   412e544be05e50b475a2019f243920eb
#
_cell.length_a   1.000
_cell.length_b   1.000
_cell.length_c   1.000
_cell.angle_alpha   90.00
_cell.angle_beta   90.00
_cell.angle_gamma   90.00
#
_symmetry.space_group_name_H-M   'P 1'
#
loop_
_entity.id
_entity.type
_entity.pdbx_description
1 polymer ?
#
loop_
_entity_poly.entity_id
_entity_poly.type
_entity_poly.pdbx_seq_one_letter_code
_entity_poly.pdbx_strand_id
1 'polypeptide(L)'
;MKKTKKVIVALVLAFIMAAVPAIPFMQPMVVLAEEAPALGEQGFVPIRAIFEEAAEESGEEIVITWNRVERNIHIALDGGSIVFTPGSNVAHVNGIAIDLEHAITLEQGVSYIFIDDLLLVLEVFMIMGLHEIETFAIHLTEEARDMVLYDFDFIVSAIRENSPWETVIDRRLGDINFMDHINELREFIYSMTPIVFPLSLEDFEAAFGAPIYEVMFPIRDDSTRGIAATYLSYLLFEGLTIPFEAVGHLMVRQLGLFRSQYSMFRILYHHGEIDRETDPFNAMRHDVFTHPDVVWFYGEIEVDLYADVLTAIPNVPGNITTKILVPDEIAYLGIGSFAANWDYDNFVTIPFFEEIQDFDHLILDLRGNGGGFSEYFPSQIMSRLINEPIEVVSHQFFSSGPIAVETMDAFVQTAANVIEYYDVSEWFSVDIMSAQDFIAEQGMTAINQADFANLEYVLLETEWFFPNDDGILFDGKVWLLVDQGTASASSQATMLLINSGRATVVGQNTSGVMWSTHVYVMLPNTGMLFRIDIGYMTDADGVSLEAYGIAPHVRNFEGMDALETVLELIAEWEAQD
;
A
#
# COMPACT_ATOMS: atom_id res chain seq x y z
N MET A 1 -0.90 -31.07 -18.50
CA MET A 1 -1.17 -29.71 -19.00
C MET A 1 -1.96 -28.84 -18.00
N LYS A 2 -3.19 -29.14 -17.56
CA LYS A 2 -3.98 -28.28 -16.69
C LYS A 2 -3.45 -28.12 -15.23
N LYS A 3 -2.66 -29.05 -14.70
CA LYS A 3 -2.17 -29.03 -13.32
C LYS A 3 -0.85 -28.25 -13.17
N THR A 4 0.09 -28.40 -14.08
CA THR A 4 1.37 -27.67 -14.12
C THR A 4 1.13 -26.16 -14.21
N LYS A 5 0.20 -25.75 -15.08
CA LYS A 5 -0.26 -24.36 -15.18
C LYS A 5 -0.76 -23.81 -13.83
N LYS A 6 -1.43 -24.62 -13.00
CA LYS A 6 -1.96 -24.16 -11.70
C LYS A 6 -0.89 -23.95 -10.62
N VAL A 7 0.19 -24.71 -10.63
CA VAL A 7 1.27 -24.59 -9.62
C VAL A 7 2.21 -23.44 -9.96
N ILE A 8 2.58 -23.31 -11.24
CA ILE A 8 3.37 -22.18 -11.73
C ILE A 8 2.59 -20.88 -11.51
N VAL A 9 1.28 -20.89 -11.78
CA VAL A 9 0.38 -19.76 -11.50
C VAL A 9 0.23 -19.50 -9.99
N ALA A 10 0.21 -20.51 -9.14
CA ALA A 10 0.18 -20.32 -7.69
C ALA A 10 1.48 -19.70 -7.16
N LEU A 11 2.64 -20.08 -7.72
CA LEU A 11 3.93 -19.43 -7.40
C LEU A 11 4.00 -17.98 -7.90
N VAL A 12 3.45 -17.70 -9.10
CA VAL A 12 3.36 -16.32 -9.64
C VAL A 12 2.30 -15.49 -8.93
N LEU A 13 1.15 -16.06 -8.60
CA LEU A 13 0.13 -15.37 -7.77
C LEU A 13 0.67 -15.07 -6.36
N ALA A 14 1.42 -16.00 -5.76
CA ALA A 14 2.12 -15.73 -4.51
C ALA A 14 3.14 -14.59 -4.67
N PHE A 15 3.77 -14.47 -5.84
CA PHE A 15 4.73 -13.42 -6.15
C PHE A 15 4.07 -12.07 -6.47
N ILE A 16 3.06 -12.04 -7.34
CA ILE A 16 2.29 -10.81 -7.65
C ILE A 16 1.59 -10.28 -6.39
N MET A 17 1.11 -11.18 -5.50
CA MET A 17 0.48 -10.79 -4.23
C MET A 17 1.49 -10.41 -3.14
N ALA A 18 2.73 -10.90 -3.19
CA ALA A 18 3.82 -10.46 -2.31
C ALA A 18 4.41 -9.10 -2.74
N ALA A 19 4.31 -8.74 -4.01
CA ALA A 19 4.67 -7.42 -4.53
C ALA A 19 3.60 -6.35 -4.32
N VAL A 20 2.40 -6.70 -3.81
CA VAL A 20 1.34 -5.75 -3.42
C VAL A 20 1.39 -5.58 -1.90
N PRO A 21 2.01 -4.55 -1.34
CA PRO A 21 1.88 -4.26 0.07
C PRO A 21 0.44 -3.82 0.35
N ALA A 22 -0.15 -4.45 1.37
CA ALA A 22 -1.45 -4.17 1.95
C ALA A 22 -2.67 -4.87 1.32
N ILE A 23 -2.64 -6.19 1.22
CA ILE A 23 -3.81 -7.02 1.54
C ILE A 23 -3.32 -8.07 2.53
N PRO A 24 -3.86 -8.15 3.76
CA PRO A 24 -3.45 -9.12 4.76
C PRO A 24 -4.13 -10.46 4.50
N PHE A 25 -3.79 -11.12 3.40
CA PHE A 25 -4.16 -12.51 3.17
C PHE A 25 -3.06 -13.21 2.39
N MET A 26 -2.21 -13.79 3.12
CA MET A 26 -1.36 -14.95 3.04
C MET A 26 -0.04 -14.61 3.73
N GLN A 27 0.13 -15.17 4.89
CA GLN A 27 1.51 -15.34 5.38
C GLN A 27 2.26 -16.04 4.26
N PRO A 28 3.42 -15.52 3.82
CA PRO A 28 4.28 -16.31 2.98
C PRO A 28 4.52 -17.62 3.74
N MET A 29 4.47 -18.74 3.04
CA MET A 29 5.01 -20.00 3.56
C MET A 29 6.51 -19.83 3.81
N VAL A 30 6.86 -19.12 4.87
CA VAL A 30 8.18 -19.08 5.49
C VAL A 30 8.16 -20.11 6.63
N VAL A 31 7.85 -21.34 6.31
CA VAL A 31 7.98 -22.47 7.24
C VAL A 31 8.93 -23.51 6.66
N LEU A 32 10.11 -23.07 6.19
CA LEU A 32 11.17 -24.01 5.81
C LEU A 32 12.57 -23.50 6.11
N ALA A 33 12.73 -22.69 7.15
CA ALA A 33 14.05 -22.20 7.53
C ALA A 33 14.52 -22.63 8.93
N GLU A 34 13.98 -23.71 9.51
CA GLU A 34 14.52 -24.17 10.79
C GLU A 34 15.89 -24.88 10.69
N GLU A 35 16.38 -25.15 9.47
CA GLU A 35 17.73 -25.69 9.26
C GLU A 35 18.44 -25.15 7.99
N ALA A 36 18.15 -23.93 7.53
CA ALA A 36 18.88 -23.32 6.43
C ALA A 36 20.21 -22.75 6.91
N PRO A 37 21.34 -22.97 6.18
CA PRO A 37 22.62 -22.37 6.52
C PRO A 37 22.59 -20.84 6.41
N ALA A 38 23.61 -20.16 6.99
CA ALA A 38 23.71 -18.71 7.20
C ALA A 38 23.38 -17.77 6.01
N LEU A 39 23.32 -18.28 4.78
CA LEU A 39 22.91 -17.53 3.58
C LEU A 39 21.38 -17.25 3.54
N GLY A 40 20.54 -18.06 4.19
CA GLY A 40 19.10 -17.83 4.25
C GLY A 40 18.69 -16.53 4.94
N GLU A 41 19.49 -16.07 5.90
CA GLU A 41 19.30 -14.77 6.59
C GLU A 41 19.60 -13.56 5.69
N GLN A 42 20.19 -13.77 4.50
CA GLN A 42 20.55 -12.74 3.54
C GLN A 42 19.68 -12.75 2.27
N GLY A 43 18.54 -13.43 2.29
CA GLY A 43 17.64 -13.52 1.14
C GLY A 43 18.03 -14.57 0.09
N PHE A 44 19.07 -15.39 0.35
CA PHE A 44 19.45 -16.51 -0.52
C PHE A 44 18.67 -17.78 -0.20
N VAL A 45 18.20 -18.47 -1.23
CA VAL A 45 17.38 -19.68 -1.11
C VAL A 45 18.04 -20.88 -1.81
N PRO A 46 17.92 -22.11 -1.27
CA PRO A 46 18.55 -23.29 -1.83
C PRO A 46 17.79 -23.78 -3.08
N ILE A 47 18.41 -23.71 -4.25
CA ILE A 47 17.80 -23.99 -5.55
C ILE A 47 17.12 -25.37 -5.59
N ARG A 48 17.85 -26.42 -5.23
CA ARG A 48 17.34 -27.80 -5.32
C ARG A 48 16.13 -28.03 -4.41
N ALA A 49 16.17 -27.57 -3.17
CA ALA A 49 15.12 -27.81 -2.20
C ALA A 49 13.79 -27.18 -2.64
N ILE A 50 13.83 -25.95 -3.20
CA ILE A 50 12.62 -25.28 -3.71
C ILE A 50 11.96 -26.06 -4.84
N PHE A 51 12.74 -26.56 -5.81
CA PHE A 51 12.18 -27.30 -6.93
C PHE A 51 11.76 -28.72 -6.56
N GLU A 52 12.42 -29.39 -5.59
CA GLU A 52 11.98 -30.68 -5.05
C GLU A 52 10.64 -30.53 -4.30
N GLU A 53 10.49 -29.48 -3.50
CA GLU A 53 9.23 -29.19 -2.79
C GLU A 53 8.10 -28.83 -3.76
N ALA A 54 8.37 -27.98 -4.76
CA ALA A 54 7.41 -27.67 -5.81
C ALA A 54 6.93 -28.92 -6.57
N ALA A 55 7.82 -29.88 -6.81
CA ALA A 55 7.48 -31.18 -7.41
C ALA A 55 6.55 -32.03 -6.51
N GLU A 56 6.83 -32.06 -5.19
CA GLU A 56 6.01 -32.80 -4.22
C GLU A 56 4.61 -32.21 -4.07
N GLU A 57 4.51 -30.88 -3.99
CA GLU A 57 3.22 -30.21 -3.83
C GLU A 57 2.35 -30.23 -5.09
N SER A 58 2.98 -30.10 -6.27
CA SER A 58 2.26 -30.08 -7.55
C SER A 58 1.92 -31.47 -8.07
N GLY A 59 2.71 -32.47 -7.69
CA GLY A 59 2.67 -33.80 -8.28
C GLY A 59 3.19 -33.85 -9.72
N GLU A 60 3.91 -32.82 -10.17
CA GLU A 60 4.53 -32.73 -11.49
C GLU A 60 5.92 -33.35 -11.49
N GLU A 61 6.37 -33.87 -12.63
CA GLU A 61 7.70 -34.42 -12.78
C GLU A 61 8.71 -33.29 -13.03
N ILE A 62 9.39 -32.83 -11.97
CA ILE A 62 10.52 -31.89 -12.07
C ILE A 62 11.81 -32.70 -11.97
N VAL A 63 12.63 -32.69 -13.02
CA VAL A 63 13.89 -33.45 -13.06
C VAL A 63 15.06 -32.52 -12.78
N ILE A 64 15.70 -32.70 -11.63
CA ILE A 64 16.85 -31.90 -11.21
C ILE A 64 18.13 -32.71 -11.34
N THR A 65 19.03 -32.31 -12.21
CA THR A 65 20.31 -33.00 -12.48
C THR A 65 21.49 -32.08 -12.23
N TRP A 66 22.59 -32.69 -11.74
CA TRP A 66 23.88 -32.02 -11.65
C TRP A 66 24.79 -32.43 -12.78
N ASN A 67 25.14 -31.51 -13.68
CA ASN A 67 26.12 -31.76 -14.74
C ASN A 67 27.55 -31.59 -14.16
N ARG A 68 28.26 -32.72 -14.01
CA ARG A 68 29.62 -32.70 -13.41
C ARG A 68 30.69 -32.09 -14.32
N VAL A 69 30.47 -32.07 -15.63
CA VAL A 69 31.40 -31.52 -16.61
C VAL A 69 31.32 -30.01 -16.65
N GLU A 70 30.11 -29.51 -16.75
CA GLU A 70 29.84 -28.06 -16.83
C GLU A 70 29.68 -27.40 -15.46
N ARG A 71 29.59 -28.20 -14.39
CA ARG A 71 29.39 -27.75 -13.01
C ARG A 71 28.15 -26.87 -12.82
N ASN A 72 27.05 -27.27 -13.42
CA ASN A 72 25.80 -26.56 -13.31
C ASN A 72 24.64 -27.47 -12.86
N ILE A 73 23.58 -26.83 -12.36
CA ILE A 73 22.31 -27.47 -12.04
C ILE A 73 21.41 -27.29 -13.26
N HIS A 74 20.90 -28.39 -13.75
CA HIS A 74 19.93 -28.42 -14.83
C HIS A 74 18.59 -28.89 -14.28
N ILE A 75 17.55 -28.06 -14.45
CA ILE A 75 16.19 -28.31 -14.01
C ILE A 75 15.34 -28.43 -15.26
N ALA A 76 14.78 -29.61 -15.48
CA ALA A 76 13.84 -29.83 -16.57
C ALA A 76 12.42 -29.86 -16.00
N LEU A 77 11.55 -29.06 -16.61
CA LEU A 77 10.14 -28.91 -16.29
C LEU A 77 9.32 -29.15 -17.55
N ASP A 78 8.00 -29.41 -17.40
CA ASP A 78 7.10 -29.38 -18.56
C ASP A 78 7.14 -27.97 -19.17
N GLY A 79 7.54 -27.86 -20.44
CA GLY A 79 7.69 -26.61 -21.16
C GLY A 79 9.14 -26.11 -21.31
N GLY A 80 10.15 -26.76 -20.72
CA GLY A 80 11.54 -26.37 -20.96
C GLY A 80 12.54 -26.70 -19.88
N SER A 81 13.62 -25.93 -19.81
CA SER A 81 14.69 -26.11 -18.84
C SER A 81 15.27 -24.83 -18.30
N ILE A 82 15.73 -24.89 -17.06
CA ILE A 82 16.48 -23.81 -16.39
C ILE A 82 17.85 -24.35 -16.01
N VAL A 83 18.90 -23.57 -16.26
CA VAL A 83 20.27 -23.93 -15.91
C VAL A 83 20.89 -22.87 -15.00
N PHE A 84 21.33 -23.30 -13.83
CA PHE A 84 22.04 -22.45 -12.86
C PHE A 84 23.50 -22.90 -12.72
N THR A 85 24.43 -21.97 -12.87
CA THR A 85 25.87 -22.24 -12.74
C THR A 85 26.43 -21.54 -11.51
N PRO A 86 26.84 -22.27 -10.45
CA PRO A 86 27.45 -21.68 -9.27
C PRO A 86 28.68 -20.83 -9.61
N GLY A 87 28.73 -19.64 -9.02
CA GLY A 87 29.77 -18.64 -9.29
C GLY A 87 29.45 -17.70 -10.46
N SER A 88 28.33 -17.97 -11.18
CA SER A 88 27.84 -17.13 -12.28
C SER A 88 26.72 -16.20 -11.79
N ASN A 89 26.66 -15.01 -12.34
CA ASN A 89 25.53 -14.10 -12.27
C ASN A 89 24.65 -14.21 -13.54
N VAL A 90 24.68 -15.35 -14.24
CA VAL A 90 23.84 -15.62 -15.40
C VAL A 90 23.17 -16.98 -15.19
N ALA A 91 21.87 -17.03 -15.31
CA ALA A 91 21.08 -18.25 -15.49
C ALA A 91 20.71 -18.42 -16.96
N HIS A 92 20.34 -19.63 -17.36
CA HIS A 92 19.85 -19.87 -18.71
C HIS A 92 18.45 -20.48 -18.63
N VAL A 93 17.51 -19.89 -19.35
CA VAL A 93 16.13 -20.38 -19.51
C VAL A 93 15.93 -20.78 -20.95
N ASN A 94 15.69 -22.05 -21.21
CA ASN A 94 15.57 -22.60 -22.57
C ASN A 94 16.77 -22.21 -23.47
N GLY A 95 17.97 -22.11 -22.87
CA GLY A 95 19.21 -21.73 -23.57
C GLY A 95 19.43 -20.23 -23.74
N ILE A 96 18.49 -19.37 -23.33
CA ILE A 96 18.66 -17.91 -23.33
C ILE A 96 19.28 -17.46 -22.00
N ALA A 97 20.32 -16.63 -22.08
CA ALA A 97 21.01 -16.09 -20.92
C ALA A 97 20.17 -14.99 -20.25
N ILE A 98 20.05 -15.07 -18.93
CA ILE A 98 19.34 -14.12 -18.06
C ILE A 98 20.39 -13.57 -17.08
N ASP A 99 20.65 -12.29 -17.12
CA ASP A 99 21.54 -11.61 -16.19
C ASP A 99 20.86 -11.50 -14.82
N LEU A 100 21.57 -11.90 -13.78
CA LEU A 100 21.16 -11.87 -12.38
C LEU A 100 21.87 -10.72 -11.66
N GLU A 101 21.23 -10.12 -10.68
CA GLU A 101 21.86 -9.10 -9.86
C GLU A 101 22.92 -9.71 -8.93
N HIS A 102 22.67 -10.93 -8.44
CA HIS A 102 23.57 -11.63 -7.53
C HIS A 102 24.12 -12.92 -8.14
N ALA A 103 25.37 -13.23 -7.85
CA ALA A 103 25.97 -14.50 -8.29
C ALA A 103 25.37 -15.70 -7.55
N ILE A 104 25.13 -16.79 -8.29
CA ILE A 104 24.71 -18.06 -7.71
C ILE A 104 25.82 -18.60 -6.84
N THR A 105 25.55 -18.82 -5.55
CA THR A 105 26.54 -19.19 -4.54
C THR A 105 26.52 -20.69 -4.27
N LEU A 106 27.70 -21.29 -4.06
CA LEU A 106 27.86 -22.68 -3.64
C LEU A 106 28.46 -22.73 -2.24
N GLU A 107 27.74 -23.21 -1.25
CA GLU A 107 28.20 -23.38 0.12
C GLU A 107 27.92 -24.80 0.61
N GLN A 108 28.91 -25.49 1.16
CA GLN A 108 28.82 -26.85 1.68
C GLN A 108 28.18 -27.88 0.73
N GLY A 109 28.31 -27.63 -0.59
CA GLY A 109 27.74 -28.51 -1.62
C GLY A 109 26.28 -28.20 -1.99
N VAL A 110 25.68 -27.16 -1.43
CA VAL A 110 24.36 -26.65 -1.76
C VAL A 110 24.50 -25.37 -2.58
N SER A 111 23.74 -25.26 -3.65
CA SER A 111 23.70 -24.06 -4.51
C SER A 111 22.53 -23.18 -4.12
N TYR A 112 22.80 -21.90 -3.94
CA TYR A 112 21.87 -20.88 -3.53
C TYR A 112 21.73 -19.79 -4.59
N ILE A 113 20.53 -19.25 -4.74
CA ILE A 113 20.22 -18.09 -5.57
C ILE A 113 19.52 -17.04 -4.71
N PHE A 114 19.75 -15.77 -4.99
CA PHE A 114 18.98 -14.70 -4.35
C PHE A 114 17.51 -14.80 -4.77
N ILE A 115 16.58 -14.53 -3.85
CA ILE A 115 15.15 -14.81 -4.10
C ILE A 115 14.61 -14.02 -5.29
N ASP A 116 14.95 -12.74 -5.43
CA ASP A 116 14.48 -11.90 -6.52
C ASP A 116 15.04 -12.35 -7.88
N ASP A 117 16.29 -12.82 -7.91
CA ASP A 117 16.90 -13.41 -9.11
C ASP A 117 16.21 -14.74 -9.50
N LEU A 118 15.82 -15.56 -8.52
CA LEU A 118 15.04 -16.77 -8.78
C LEU A 118 13.67 -16.43 -9.38
N LEU A 119 13.03 -15.42 -8.85
CA LEU A 119 11.72 -14.97 -9.32
C LEU A 119 11.79 -14.44 -10.75
N LEU A 120 12.81 -13.66 -11.08
CA LEU A 120 13.10 -13.21 -12.44
C LEU A 120 13.29 -14.40 -13.40
N VAL A 121 14.06 -15.41 -13.00
CA VAL A 121 14.30 -16.61 -13.80
C VAL A 121 13.01 -17.41 -14.04
N LEU A 122 12.17 -17.54 -13.01
CA LEU A 122 10.87 -18.23 -13.12
C LEU A 122 9.89 -17.45 -13.99
N GLU A 123 9.88 -16.15 -13.90
CA GLU A 123 9.08 -15.27 -14.76
C GLU A 123 9.47 -15.45 -16.24
N VAL A 124 10.76 -15.38 -16.56
CA VAL A 124 11.27 -15.60 -17.91
C VAL A 124 10.96 -17.03 -18.38
N PHE A 125 11.12 -18.05 -17.50
CA PHE A 125 10.76 -19.43 -17.85
C PHE A 125 9.29 -19.57 -18.24
N MET A 126 8.40 -18.92 -17.49
CA MET A 126 6.97 -18.92 -17.81
C MET A 126 6.69 -18.24 -19.14
N ILE A 127 7.24 -17.06 -19.37
CA ILE A 127 7.10 -16.33 -20.64
C ILE A 127 7.59 -17.20 -21.81
N MET A 128 8.70 -17.93 -21.64
CA MET A 128 9.30 -18.75 -22.70
C MET A 128 8.67 -20.15 -22.85
N GLY A 129 8.15 -20.75 -21.77
CA GLY A 129 7.42 -22.03 -21.80
C GLY A 129 6.05 -21.92 -22.46
N LEU A 130 5.59 -20.69 -22.67
CA LEU A 130 4.32 -20.35 -23.27
C LEU A 130 4.35 -20.26 -24.82
N HIS A 131 5.36 -20.80 -25.49
CA HIS A 131 5.57 -20.69 -26.95
C HIS A 131 4.46 -21.25 -27.88
N GLU A 132 3.36 -21.77 -27.35
CA GLU A 132 2.12 -22.03 -28.10
C GLU A 132 0.95 -21.15 -27.66
N ILE A 133 1.23 -20.07 -26.90
CA ILE A 133 0.17 -19.17 -26.43
C ILE A 133 -0.10 -18.13 -27.50
N GLU A 134 -1.35 -18.07 -27.93
CA GLU A 134 -1.85 -16.96 -28.72
C GLU A 134 -1.61 -15.66 -27.92
N THR A 135 -0.69 -14.85 -28.41
CA THR A 135 -0.46 -13.53 -27.83
C THR A 135 -1.66 -12.65 -28.16
N PHE A 136 -2.23 -12.04 -27.16
CA PHE A 136 -3.24 -11.01 -27.35
C PHE A 136 -2.55 -9.65 -27.48
N ALA A 137 -2.76 -8.95 -28.58
CA ALA A 137 -2.17 -7.64 -28.82
C ALA A 137 -3.25 -6.57 -28.95
N ILE A 138 -3.12 -5.50 -28.19
CA ILE A 138 -3.97 -4.32 -28.32
C ILE A 138 -3.28 -3.33 -29.25
N HIS A 139 -3.93 -3.06 -30.37
CA HIS A 139 -3.48 -2.09 -31.36
C HIS A 139 -4.30 -0.81 -31.25
N LEU A 140 -3.65 0.34 -31.08
CA LEU A 140 -4.33 1.63 -31.16
C LEU A 140 -4.70 1.95 -32.61
N THR A 141 -5.92 2.42 -32.82
CA THR A 141 -6.28 3.20 -33.99
C THR A 141 -5.87 4.67 -33.77
N GLU A 142 -5.83 5.49 -34.82
CA GLU A 142 -5.55 6.92 -34.65
C GLU A 142 -6.56 7.62 -33.73
N GLU A 143 -7.85 7.26 -33.85
CA GLU A 143 -8.91 7.80 -33.01
C GLU A 143 -8.76 7.36 -31.54
N ALA A 144 -8.44 6.09 -31.29
CA ALA A 144 -8.20 5.58 -29.93
C ALA A 144 -6.95 6.22 -29.31
N ARG A 145 -5.87 6.41 -30.09
CA ARG A 145 -4.68 7.13 -29.66
C ARG A 145 -5.01 8.56 -29.20
N ASP A 146 -5.81 9.27 -29.96
CA ASP A 146 -6.17 10.66 -29.64
C ASP A 146 -7.01 10.72 -28.35
N MET A 147 -7.87 9.73 -28.10
CA MET A 147 -8.59 9.58 -26.83
C MET A 147 -7.62 9.31 -25.66
N VAL A 148 -6.68 8.36 -25.83
CA VAL A 148 -5.66 8.04 -24.82
C VAL A 148 -4.80 9.26 -24.48
N LEU A 149 -4.32 9.98 -25.49
CA LEU A 149 -3.51 11.19 -25.31
C LEU A 149 -4.28 12.27 -24.54
N TYR A 150 -5.54 12.48 -24.88
CA TYR A 150 -6.36 13.47 -24.20
C TYR A 150 -6.54 13.12 -22.70
N ASP A 151 -6.91 11.88 -22.40
CA ASP A 151 -7.10 11.44 -21.02
C ASP A 151 -5.77 11.41 -20.24
N PHE A 152 -4.68 11.01 -20.89
CA PHE A 152 -3.34 11.06 -20.30
C PHE A 152 -2.91 12.50 -19.97
N ASP A 153 -3.07 13.44 -20.91
CA ASP A 153 -2.75 14.85 -20.69
C ASP A 153 -3.66 15.47 -19.62
N PHE A 154 -4.93 15.03 -19.53
CA PHE A 154 -5.84 15.43 -18.47
C PHE A 154 -5.34 14.98 -17.08
N ILE A 155 -4.89 13.73 -16.95
CA ILE A 155 -4.27 13.22 -15.73
C ILE A 155 -3.06 14.07 -15.33
N VAL A 156 -2.15 14.30 -16.27
CA VAL A 156 -0.93 15.08 -16.01
C VAL A 156 -1.25 16.51 -15.56
N SER A 157 -2.23 17.17 -16.21
CA SER A 157 -2.68 18.51 -15.82
C SER A 157 -3.32 18.50 -14.43
N ALA A 158 -4.19 17.53 -14.16
CA ALA A 158 -4.85 17.39 -12.86
C ALA A 158 -3.84 17.19 -11.71
N ILE A 159 -2.79 16.38 -11.94
CA ILE A 159 -1.70 16.21 -10.97
C ILE A 159 -0.98 17.55 -10.75
N ARG A 160 -0.50 18.18 -11.80
CA ARG A 160 0.35 19.36 -11.71
C ARG A 160 -0.35 20.58 -11.11
N GLU A 161 -1.66 20.71 -11.33
CA GLU A 161 -2.44 21.84 -10.82
C GLU A 161 -2.90 21.62 -9.37
N ASN A 162 -3.14 20.37 -8.96
CA ASN A 162 -3.81 20.08 -7.70
C ASN A 162 -2.99 19.27 -6.70
N SER A 163 -1.94 18.58 -7.15
CA SER A 163 -1.13 17.71 -6.29
C SER A 163 0.24 18.35 -6.00
N PRO A 164 0.75 18.26 -4.78
CA PRO A 164 2.06 18.81 -4.41
C PRO A 164 3.24 17.85 -4.75
N TRP A 165 2.98 16.73 -5.41
CA TRP A 165 3.90 15.58 -5.40
C TRP A 165 4.99 15.60 -6.47
N GLU A 166 4.89 16.40 -7.54
CA GLU A 166 5.87 16.44 -8.64
C GLU A 166 7.31 16.59 -8.10
N THR A 167 7.55 17.58 -7.25
CA THR A 167 8.87 17.85 -6.66
C THR A 167 9.31 16.83 -5.61
N VAL A 168 8.35 16.18 -4.93
CA VAL A 168 8.63 15.08 -3.98
C VAL A 168 9.07 13.84 -4.72
N ILE A 169 8.41 13.50 -5.84
CA ILE A 169 8.78 12.38 -6.71
C ILE A 169 10.21 12.55 -7.22
N ASP A 170 10.52 13.70 -7.79
CA ASP A 170 11.86 14.02 -8.30
C ASP A 170 12.95 13.85 -7.24
N ARG A 171 12.65 14.21 -5.98
CA ARG A 171 13.61 14.03 -4.88
C ARG A 171 13.78 12.59 -4.42
N ARG A 172 12.69 11.83 -4.35
CA ARG A 172 12.76 10.44 -3.86
C ARG A 172 13.39 9.50 -4.87
N LEU A 173 13.15 9.72 -6.14
CA LEU A 173 13.65 8.88 -7.22
C LEU A 173 15.03 9.29 -7.71
N GLY A 174 15.48 10.52 -7.39
CA GLY A 174 16.84 11.01 -7.64
C GLY A 174 17.26 11.10 -9.11
N ASP A 175 17.19 9.98 -9.80
CA ASP A 175 17.61 9.84 -11.21
C ASP A 175 16.43 9.92 -12.20
N ILE A 176 15.19 9.93 -11.73
CA ILE A 176 13.97 9.99 -12.55
C ILE A 176 13.33 11.35 -12.35
N ASN A 177 13.30 12.17 -13.41
CA ASN A 177 12.51 13.38 -13.44
C ASN A 177 11.09 13.04 -13.87
N PHE A 178 10.10 13.45 -13.07
CA PHE A 178 8.69 13.16 -13.35
C PHE A 178 8.26 13.56 -14.77
N MET A 179 8.59 14.78 -15.18
CA MET A 179 8.19 15.27 -16.51
C MET A 179 8.93 14.58 -17.66
N ASP A 180 10.17 14.16 -17.46
CA ASP A 180 10.89 13.37 -18.48
C ASP A 180 10.21 12.02 -18.67
N HIS A 181 9.85 11.36 -17.58
CA HIS A 181 9.11 10.09 -17.62
C HIS A 181 7.72 10.26 -18.27
N ILE A 182 6.97 11.30 -17.94
CA ILE A 182 5.69 11.63 -18.58
C ILE A 182 5.87 11.83 -20.09
N ASN A 183 6.94 12.48 -20.51
CA ASN A 183 7.22 12.66 -21.95
C ASN A 183 7.56 11.35 -22.65
N GLU A 184 8.30 10.44 -22.02
CA GLU A 184 8.55 9.09 -22.54
C GLU A 184 7.25 8.30 -22.74
N LEU A 185 6.35 8.32 -21.77
CA LEU A 185 5.03 7.69 -21.89
C LEU A 185 4.19 8.31 -23.01
N ARG A 186 4.22 9.62 -23.15
CA ARG A 186 3.53 10.33 -24.24
C ARG A 186 4.08 9.92 -25.61
N GLU A 187 5.40 9.85 -25.78
CA GLU A 187 6.02 9.35 -27.01
C GLU A 187 5.66 7.89 -27.30
N PHE A 188 5.57 7.05 -26.25
CA PHE A 188 5.11 5.67 -26.39
C PHE A 188 3.68 5.62 -26.95
N ILE A 189 2.75 6.46 -26.47
CA ILE A 189 1.38 6.56 -26.99
C ILE A 189 1.41 7.04 -28.46
N TYR A 190 2.22 8.07 -28.77
CA TYR A 190 2.35 8.57 -30.14
C TYR A 190 2.88 7.53 -31.12
N SER A 191 3.79 6.67 -30.68
CA SER A 191 4.34 5.60 -31.49
C SER A 191 3.32 4.53 -31.85
N MET A 192 2.17 4.49 -31.17
CA MET A 192 1.13 3.46 -31.31
C MET A 192 1.69 2.04 -31.17
N THR A 193 2.74 1.88 -30.34
CA THR A 193 3.34 0.58 -30.09
C THR A 193 2.28 -0.37 -29.51
N PRO A 194 2.05 -1.54 -30.12
CA PRO A 194 1.07 -2.49 -29.59
C PRO A 194 1.47 -2.96 -28.20
N ILE A 195 0.50 -3.06 -27.30
CA ILE A 195 0.67 -3.73 -26.03
C ILE A 195 0.40 -5.21 -26.27
N VAL A 196 1.37 -6.07 -25.99
CA VAL A 196 1.30 -7.51 -26.23
C VAL A 196 1.23 -8.22 -24.88
N PHE A 197 0.12 -8.92 -24.65
CA PHE A 197 -0.05 -9.79 -23.50
C PHE A 197 0.40 -11.20 -23.84
N PRO A 198 1.15 -11.86 -22.95
CA PRO A 198 1.69 -13.20 -23.20
C PRO A 198 0.66 -14.33 -23.15
N LEU A 199 -0.57 -14.04 -22.74
CA LEU A 199 -1.67 -14.99 -22.61
C LEU A 199 -2.85 -14.55 -23.48
N SER A 200 -3.56 -15.51 -24.09
CA SER A 200 -4.89 -15.21 -24.64
C SER A 200 -5.81 -14.73 -23.51
N LEU A 201 -6.85 -13.98 -23.86
CA LEU A 201 -7.86 -13.53 -22.91
C LEU A 201 -8.43 -14.70 -22.10
N GLU A 202 -8.76 -15.81 -22.78
CA GLU A 202 -9.31 -17.02 -22.17
C GLU A 202 -8.32 -17.68 -21.20
N ASP A 203 -7.03 -17.73 -21.54
CA ASP A 203 -6.00 -18.28 -20.66
C ASP A 203 -5.72 -17.36 -19.45
N PHE A 204 -5.77 -16.05 -19.66
CA PHE A 204 -5.62 -15.07 -18.59
C PHE A 204 -6.79 -15.15 -17.59
N GLU A 205 -8.03 -15.16 -18.07
CA GLU A 205 -9.23 -15.37 -17.26
C GLU A 205 -9.19 -16.69 -16.49
N ALA A 206 -8.71 -17.76 -17.15
CA ALA A 206 -8.57 -19.07 -16.50
C ALA A 206 -7.46 -19.11 -15.45
N ALA A 207 -6.39 -18.33 -15.63
CA ALA A 207 -5.25 -18.29 -14.73
C ALA A 207 -5.50 -17.38 -13.51
N PHE A 208 -6.09 -16.21 -13.71
CA PHE A 208 -6.23 -15.16 -12.70
C PHE A 208 -7.67 -15.02 -12.17
N GLY A 209 -8.65 -15.65 -12.83
CA GLY A 209 -10.06 -15.50 -12.53
C GLY A 209 -10.67 -14.23 -13.13
N ALA A 210 -11.91 -14.33 -13.63
CA ALA A 210 -12.64 -13.22 -14.24
C ALA A 210 -12.64 -11.90 -13.41
N PRO A 211 -12.80 -11.92 -12.07
CA PRO A 211 -12.83 -10.70 -11.29
C PRO A 211 -11.53 -9.88 -11.34
N ILE A 212 -10.36 -10.53 -11.31
CA ILE A 212 -9.06 -9.82 -11.35
C ILE A 212 -8.83 -9.25 -12.73
N TYR A 213 -9.14 -10.01 -13.77
CA TYR A 213 -9.02 -9.57 -15.14
C TYR A 213 -9.92 -8.35 -15.44
N GLU A 214 -11.20 -8.42 -15.06
CA GLU A 214 -12.15 -7.33 -15.24
C GLU A 214 -11.74 -6.04 -14.50
N VAL A 215 -10.97 -6.17 -13.42
CA VAL A 215 -10.47 -5.06 -12.62
C VAL A 215 -9.23 -4.43 -13.23
N MET A 216 -8.29 -5.25 -13.73
CA MET A 216 -7.01 -4.77 -14.25
C MET A 216 -7.09 -4.35 -15.73
N PHE A 217 -7.89 -5.05 -16.54
CA PHE A 217 -7.94 -4.86 -18.00
C PHE A 217 -9.39 -4.97 -18.51
N PRO A 218 -10.21 -3.94 -18.32
CA PRO A 218 -11.60 -3.98 -18.73
C PRO A 218 -11.75 -3.85 -20.24
N ILE A 219 -11.37 -4.89 -20.99
CA ILE A 219 -11.69 -5.03 -22.42
C ILE A 219 -13.18 -5.33 -22.50
N ARG A 220 -14.00 -4.29 -22.71
CA ARG A 220 -15.44 -4.47 -22.74
C ARG A 220 -15.99 -4.63 -24.13
N ASP A 221 -15.33 -4.08 -25.13
CA ASP A 221 -15.72 -4.22 -26.53
C ASP A 221 -14.57 -3.79 -27.47
N ASP A 222 -14.71 -4.12 -28.76
CA ASP A 222 -13.78 -3.70 -29.81
C ASP A 222 -14.04 -2.27 -30.27
N SER A 223 -14.80 -1.45 -29.53
CA SER A 223 -15.01 -0.05 -29.85
C SER A 223 -13.73 0.75 -29.66
N THR A 224 -13.63 1.88 -30.37
CA THR A 224 -12.52 2.83 -30.20
C THR A 224 -12.32 3.20 -28.72
N ARG A 225 -13.40 3.40 -27.99
CA ARG A 225 -13.39 3.71 -26.56
C ARG A 225 -12.88 2.54 -25.71
N GLY A 226 -13.32 1.32 -26.00
CA GLY A 226 -12.87 0.11 -25.30
C GLY A 226 -11.37 -0.13 -25.49
N ILE A 227 -10.89 0.00 -26.72
CA ILE A 227 -9.46 -0.09 -27.06
C ILE A 227 -8.67 0.99 -26.32
N ALA A 228 -9.13 2.24 -26.33
CA ALA A 228 -8.47 3.35 -25.64
C ALA A 228 -8.40 3.13 -24.13
N ALA A 229 -9.51 2.69 -23.52
CA ALA A 229 -9.60 2.42 -22.08
C ALA A 229 -8.64 1.32 -21.67
N THR A 230 -8.58 0.21 -22.40
CA THR A 230 -7.70 -0.92 -22.10
C THR A 230 -6.22 -0.52 -22.26
N TYR A 231 -5.89 0.19 -23.34
CA TYR A 231 -4.52 0.66 -23.56
C TYR A 231 -4.08 1.61 -22.44
N LEU A 232 -4.93 2.57 -22.08
CA LEU A 232 -4.63 3.52 -21.01
C LEU A 232 -4.52 2.84 -19.65
N SER A 233 -5.37 1.84 -19.35
CA SER A 233 -5.29 1.06 -18.10
C SER A 233 -3.93 0.40 -17.95
N TYR A 234 -3.46 -0.25 -19.01
CA TYR A 234 -2.13 -0.89 -19.02
C TYR A 234 -1.02 0.15 -18.86
N LEU A 235 -1.07 1.23 -19.63
CA LEU A 235 -0.06 2.29 -19.57
C LEU A 235 0.04 2.92 -18.17
N LEU A 236 -1.09 3.17 -17.53
CA LEU A 236 -1.12 3.71 -16.17
C LEU A 236 -0.58 2.71 -15.15
N PHE A 237 -0.91 1.42 -15.32
CA PHE A 237 -0.43 0.38 -14.43
C PHE A 237 1.08 0.17 -14.55
N GLU A 238 1.59 -0.01 -15.77
CA GLU A 238 3.02 -0.30 -16.01
C GLU A 238 3.88 0.96 -15.98
N GLY A 239 3.37 2.05 -16.55
CA GLY A 239 4.17 3.25 -16.79
C GLY A 239 4.19 4.27 -15.66
N LEU A 240 3.06 4.43 -14.93
CA LEU A 240 2.96 5.41 -13.84
C LEU A 240 3.15 4.79 -12.45
N THR A 241 3.06 3.47 -12.30
CA THR A 241 3.21 2.82 -11.00
C THR A 241 4.59 3.07 -10.40
N ILE A 242 5.66 2.88 -11.15
CA ILE A 242 7.04 2.95 -10.63
C ILE A 242 7.39 4.32 -10.01
N PRO A 243 7.19 5.47 -10.69
CA PRO A 243 7.47 6.77 -10.09
C PRO A 243 6.62 7.07 -8.85
N PHE A 244 5.38 6.59 -8.83
CA PHE A 244 4.42 6.90 -7.77
C PHE A 244 4.49 5.94 -6.59
N GLU A 245 4.93 4.71 -6.75
CA GLU A 245 5.21 3.79 -5.64
C GLU A 245 6.23 4.37 -4.65
N ALA A 246 7.16 5.18 -5.13
CA ALA A 246 8.16 5.82 -4.30
C ALA A 246 7.59 6.89 -3.35
N VAL A 247 6.39 7.38 -3.59
CA VAL A 247 5.73 8.42 -2.77
C VAL A 247 4.43 7.93 -2.12
N GLY A 248 4.24 6.62 -2.03
CA GLY A 248 3.12 6.05 -1.29
C GLY A 248 1.80 6.03 -2.07
N HIS A 249 0.69 6.47 -1.50
CA HIS A 249 -0.68 6.36 -2.02
C HIS A 249 -0.95 6.95 -3.41
N LEU A 250 0.06 7.36 -4.14
CA LEU A 250 -0.15 7.96 -5.42
C LEU A 250 -0.57 6.94 -6.50
N MET A 251 -1.80 6.99 -6.82
CA MET A 251 -2.51 6.99 -8.07
C MET A 251 -2.86 5.69 -8.75
N VAL A 252 -1.95 4.79 -9.07
CA VAL A 252 -2.23 3.73 -10.05
C VAL A 252 -2.38 2.37 -9.40
N ARG A 253 -1.74 2.14 -8.29
CA ARG A 253 -1.82 0.90 -7.51
C ARG A 253 -3.25 0.47 -7.15
N GLN A 254 -4.20 1.37 -7.30
CA GLN A 254 -5.57 1.19 -6.82
C GLN A 254 -6.63 1.05 -7.90
N LEU A 255 -6.27 0.83 -9.16
CA LEU A 255 -7.27 0.55 -10.19
C LEU A 255 -8.19 -0.61 -9.77
N GLY A 256 -7.63 -1.66 -9.15
CA GLY A 256 -8.41 -2.75 -8.57
C GLY A 256 -9.26 -2.36 -7.36
N LEU A 257 -8.78 -1.43 -6.54
CA LEU A 257 -9.53 -0.91 -5.39
C LEU A 257 -10.63 0.08 -5.79
N PHE A 258 -10.53 0.75 -6.94
CA PHE A 258 -11.57 1.65 -7.43
C PHE A 258 -12.91 0.93 -7.61
N ARG A 259 -12.89 -0.30 -8.11
CA ARG A 259 -14.14 -1.05 -8.27
C ARG A 259 -14.83 -1.32 -6.92
N SER A 260 -14.08 -1.73 -5.90
CA SER A 260 -14.64 -1.96 -4.57
C SER A 260 -15.14 -0.67 -3.91
N GLN A 261 -14.39 0.43 -4.04
CA GLN A 261 -14.81 1.74 -3.53
C GLN A 261 -16.00 2.30 -4.30
N TYR A 262 -15.99 2.18 -5.62
CA TYR A 262 -17.13 2.51 -6.47
C TYR A 262 -18.39 1.74 -6.04
N SER A 263 -18.27 0.43 -5.83
CA SER A 263 -19.36 -0.40 -5.32
C SER A 263 -19.88 0.10 -3.98
N MET A 264 -18.96 0.35 -3.04
CA MET A 264 -19.29 0.83 -1.70
C MET A 264 -20.00 2.19 -1.74
N PHE A 265 -19.49 3.19 -2.46
CA PHE A 265 -20.13 4.51 -2.54
C PHE A 265 -21.51 4.46 -3.17
N ARG A 266 -21.72 3.67 -4.22
CA ARG A 266 -23.05 3.50 -4.82
C ARG A 266 -24.04 2.85 -3.86
N ILE A 267 -23.60 1.84 -3.12
CA ILE A 267 -24.43 1.14 -2.14
C ILE A 267 -24.80 2.09 -1.00
N LEU A 268 -23.84 2.79 -0.40
CA LEU A 268 -24.07 3.74 0.69
C LEU A 268 -25.04 4.86 0.28
N TYR A 269 -24.87 5.43 -0.91
CA TYR A 269 -25.76 6.46 -1.40
C TYR A 269 -27.19 5.93 -1.66
N HIS A 270 -27.31 4.73 -2.23
CA HIS A 270 -28.62 4.12 -2.49
C HIS A 270 -29.42 3.90 -1.19
N HIS A 271 -28.75 3.56 -0.11
CA HIS A 271 -29.36 3.37 1.20
C HIS A 271 -29.51 4.67 2.02
N GLY A 272 -29.13 5.82 1.46
CA GLY A 272 -29.31 7.13 2.10
C GLY A 272 -28.27 7.43 3.19
N GLU A 273 -27.18 6.69 3.23
CA GLU A 273 -26.06 6.94 4.17
C GLU A 273 -25.22 8.16 3.75
N ILE A 274 -25.34 8.59 2.50
CA ILE A 274 -24.70 9.81 1.98
C ILE A 274 -25.80 10.78 1.54
N ASP A 275 -25.88 11.93 2.17
CA ASP A 275 -26.84 13.00 1.86
C ASP A 275 -26.09 14.23 1.31
N ARG A 276 -26.54 14.75 0.16
CA ARG A 276 -25.88 15.88 -0.52
C ARG A 276 -25.92 17.19 0.26
N GLU A 277 -26.93 17.38 1.11
CA GLU A 277 -27.09 18.61 1.88
C GLU A 277 -26.20 18.58 3.14
N THR A 278 -26.07 17.41 3.74
CA THR A 278 -25.32 17.25 4.99
C THR A 278 -23.88 16.78 4.77
N ASP A 279 -23.59 16.09 3.66
CA ASP A 279 -22.27 15.57 3.33
C ASP A 279 -21.86 15.87 1.88
N PRO A 280 -21.60 17.15 1.52
CA PRO A 280 -21.20 17.54 0.17
C PRO A 280 -19.89 16.89 -0.28
N PHE A 281 -18.96 16.57 0.61
CA PHE A 281 -17.69 15.91 0.28
C PHE A 281 -17.90 14.49 -0.27
N ASN A 282 -18.67 13.66 0.41
CA ASN A 282 -18.97 12.33 -0.11
C ASN A 282 -19.98 12.37 -1.25
N ALA A 283 -20.87 13.37 -1.29
CA ALA A 283 -21.77 13.58 -2.43
C ALA A 283 -21.00 13.91 -3.72
N MET A 284 -19.97 14.72 -3.65
CA MET A 284 -19.08 14.99 -4.79
C MET A 284 -18.41 13.71 -5.30
N ARG A 285 -17.91 12.87 -4.40
CA ARG A 285 -17.39 11.54 -4.76
C ARG A 285 -18.45 10.66 -5.40
N HIS A 286 -19.65 10.62 -4.82
CA HIS A 286 -20.77 9.87 -5.38
C HIS A 286 -21.11 10.30 -6.80
N ASP A 287 -21.10 11.61 -7.10
CA ASP A 287 -21.41 12.12 -8.44
C ASP A 287 -20.42 11.62 -9.48
N VAL A 288 -19.14 11.58 -9.13
CA VAL A 288 -18.11 11.00 -9.99
C VAL A 288 -18.35 9.50 -10.18
N PHE A 289 -18.59 8.75 -9.12
CA PHE A 289 -18.77 7.30 -9.18
C PHE A 289 -20.08 6.87 -9.91
N THR A 290 -21.10 7.69 -9.92
CA THR A 290 -22.38 7.38 -10.58
C THR A 290 -22.49 7.98 -11.98
N HIS A 291 -21.47 8.67 -12.46
CA HIS A 291 -21.49 9.21 -13.80
C HIS A 291 -21.69 8.10 -14.86
N PRO A 292 -22.51 8.30 -15.89
CA PRO A 292 -22.79 7.26 -16.89
C PRO A 292 -21.55 6.65 -17.54
N ASP A 293 -20.50 7.45 -17.74
CA ASP A 293 -19.25 6.97 -18.32
C ASP A 293 -18.43 6.10 -17.36
N VAL A 294 -18.48 6.39 -16.07
CA VAL A 294 -17.90 5.53 -15.03
C VAL A 294 -18.68 4.22 -14.92
N VAL A 295 -20.00 4.29 -14.95
CA VAL A 295 -20.86 3.10 -14.97
C VAL A 295 -20.60 2.25 -16.22
N TRP A 296 -20.41 2.90 -17.37
CA TRP A 296 -20.04 2.19 -18.59
C TRP A 296 -18.72 1.41 -18.44
N PHE A 297 -17.71 2.04 -17.81
CA PHE A 297 -16.38 1.43 -17.62
C PHE A 297 -16.40 0.32 -16.57
N TYR A 298 -16.94 0.57 -15.38
CA TYR A 298 -16.89 -0.35 -14.23
C TYR A 298 -18.06 -1.32 -14.15
N GLY A 299 -19.16 -1.08 -14.90
CA GLY A 299 -20.37 -1.89 -14.89
C GLY A 299 -21.41 -1.44 -13.86
N GLU A 300 -22.59 -1.99 -13.98
CA GLU A 300 -23.67 -1.84 -13.01
C GLU A 300 -23.37 -2.69 -11.75
N ILE A 301 -23.83 -2.21 -10.59
CA ILE A 301 -23.70 -2.91 -9.32
C ILE A 301 -25.10 -3.21 -8.78
N GLU A 302 -25.29 -4.43 -8.32
CA GLU A 302 -26.48 -4.80 -7.57
C GLU A 302 -26.41 -4.19 -6.18
N VAL A 303 -27.35 -3.30 -5.86
CA VAL A 303 -27.38 -2.54 -4.60
C VAL A 303 -27.91 -3.33 -3.40
N ASP A 304 -28.43 -4.54 -3.63
CA ASP A 304 -28.92 -5.43 -2.56
C ASP A 304 -27.76 -6.06 -1.74
N LEU A 305 -26.50 -5.87 -2.15
CA LEU A 305 -25.31 -6.38 -1.46
C LEU A 305 -24.89 -5.53 -0.25
N TYR A 306 -25.64 -4.49 0.12
CA TYR A 306 -25.29 -3.57 1.21
C TYR A 306 -24.98 -4.30 2.54
N ALA A 307 -25.83 -5.25 2.91
CA ALA A 307 -25.63 -6.01 4.15
C ALA A 307 -24.33 -6.82 4.13
N ASP A 308 -23.93 -7.34 2.96
CA ASP A 308 -22.71 -8.14 2.81
C ASP A 308 -21.45 -7.26 2.82
N VAL A 309 -21.53 -6.03 2.31
CA VAL A 309 -20.40 -5.08 2.31
C VAL A 309 -20.11 -4.55 3.71
N LEU A 310 -21.13 -4.16 4.47
CA LEU A 310 -20.95 -3.66 5.85
C LEU A 310 -20.57 -4.76 6.85
N THR A 311 -20.94 -6.01 6.56
CA THR A 311 -20.56 -7.16 7.42
C THR A 311 -19.25 -7.83 7.00
N ALA A 312 -18.64 -7.36 5.90
CA ALA A 312 -17.46 -8.00 5.30
C ALA A 312 -16.12 -7.57 5.92
N ILE A 313 -16.10 -6.84 7.05
CA ILE A 313 -14.84 -6.59 7.76
C ILE A 313 -14.32 -7.93 8.27
N PRO A 314 -13.18 -8.42 7.77
CA PRO A 314 -12.74 -9.76 8.05
C PRO A 314 -12.30 -9.93 9.50
N ASN A 315 -12.68 -11.06 10.11
CA ASN A 315 -11.98 -11.54 11.29
C ASN A 315 -10.60 -12.03 10.83
N VAL A 316 -9.54 -11.38 11.30
CA VAL A 316 -8.15 -11.75 10.97
C VAL A 316 -7.55 -12.50 12.15
N PRO A 317 -7.51 -13.83 12.12
CA PRO A 317 -6.89 -14.61 13.20
C PRO A 317 -5.41 -14.22 13.33
N GLY A 318 -4.97 -13.93 14.58
CA GLY A 318 -3.59 -13.52 14.83
C GLY A 318 -3.27 -12.05 14.50
N ASN A 319 -4.27 -11.23 14.19
CA ASN A 319 -4.09 -9.78 14.05
C ASN A 319 -3.52 -9.14 15.32
N ILE A 320 -3.96 -9.63 16.47
CA ILE A 320 -3.48 -9.20 17.79
C ILE A 320 -2.51 -10.24 18.36
N THR A 321 -1.35 -9.78 18.78
CA THR A 321 -0.36 -10.57 19.51
C THR A 321 -0.09 -9.94 20.86
N THR A 322 -0.35 -10.66 21.94
CA THR A 322 -0.09 -10.21 23.31
C THR A 322 0.95 -11.10 23.98
N LYS A 323 1.86 -10.50 24.75
CA LYS A 323 2.87 -11.19 25.54
C LYS A 323 3.13 -10.44 26.84
N ILE A 324 3.40 -11.16 27.92
CA ILE A 324 4.03 -10.61 29.12
C ILE A 324 5.52 -10.93 28.99
N LEU A 325 6.33 -9.88 28.76
CA LEU A 325 7.77 -10.02 28.59
C LEU A 325 8.49 -10.12 29.95
N VAL A 326 8.08 -9.26 30.89
CA VAL A 326 8.51 -9.32 32.28
C VAL A 326 7.25 -9.26 33.16
N PRO A 327 7.01 -10.25 34.03
CA PRO A 327 5.83 -10.27 34.90
C PRO A 327 5.71 -9.01 35.75
N ASP A 328 4.53 -8.41 35.74
CA ASP A 328 4.15 -7.21 36.49
C ASP A 328 4.92 -5.92 36.08
N GLU A 329 5.76 -5.96 35.02
CA GLU A 329 6.59 -4.84 34.59
C GLU A 329 6.40 -4.51 33.12
N ILE A 330 6.63 -5.47 32.17
CA ILE A 330 6.67 -5.20 30.73
C ILE A 330 5.67 -6.05 29.98
N ALA A 331 4.72 -5.39 29.36
CA ALA A 331 3.73 -5.98 28.46
C ALA A 331 4.03 -5.62 26.99
N TYR A 332 3.61 -6.50 26.07
CA TYR A 332 3.75 -6.32 24.63
C TYR A 332 2.43 -6.56 23.91
N LEU A 333 2.04 -5.62 23.05
CA LEU A 333 0.86 -5.69 22.19
C LEU A 333 1.26 -5.40 20.75
N GLY A 334 1.21 -6.40 19.88
CA GLY A 334 1.39 -6.24 18.44
C GLY A 334 0.06 -6.23 17.70
N ILE A 335 -0.09 -5.31 16.75
CA ILE A 335 -1.29 -5.16 15.90
C ILE A 335 -0.87 -5.20 14.44
N GLY A 336 -1.28 -6.25 13.71
CA GLY A 336 -0.85 -6.50 12.35
C GLY A 336 -1.55 -5.62 11.30
N SER A 337 -2.82 -5.25 11.52
CA SER A 337 -3.61 -4.44 10.59
C SER A 337 -4.76 -3.74 11.28
N PHE A 338 -5.12 -2.55 10.80
CA PHE A 338 -6.34 -1.84 11.20
C PHE A 338 -7.53 -2.13 10.24
N ALA A 339 -7.34 -2.96 9.23
CA ALA A 339 -8.40 -3.44 8.34
C ALA A 339 -9.09 -4.72 8.86
N ALA A 340 -8.98 -5.00 10.17
CA ALA A 340 -9.57 -6.14 10.84
C ALA A 340 -10.83 -5.75 11.62
N ASN A 341 -11.65 -6.74 11.92
CA ASN A 341 -12.84 -6.56 12.75
C ASN A 341 -12.43 -6.33 14.21
N TRP A 342 -12.57 -5.11 14.69
CA TRP A 342 -12.19 -4.73 16.06
C TRP A 342 -13.04 -5.40 17.14
N ASP A 343 -14.31 -5.75 16.87
CA ASP A 343 -15.12 -6.52 17.82
C ASP A 343 -14.53 -7.91 18.03
N TYR A 344 -13.94 -8.50 16.99
CA TYR A 344 -13.21 -9.76 17.10
C TYR A 344 -11.89 -9.58 17.87
N ASP A 345 -11.14 -8.52 17.58
CA ASP A 345 -9.87 -8.22 18.25
C ASP A 345 -10.08 -7.88 19.72
N ASN A 346 -11.20 -7.28 20.08
CA ASN A 346 -11.57 -6.96 21.47
C ASN A 346 -11.68 -8.18 22.39
N PHE A 347 -11.94 -9.38 21.85
CA PHE A 347 -11.87 -10.61 22.66
C PHE A 347 -10.45 -10.90 23.19
N VAL A 348 -9.43 -10.31 22.59
CA VAL A 348 -8.02 -10.44 23.01
C VAL A 348 -7.54 -9.17 23.72
N THR A 349 -7.83 -7.99 23.17
CA THR A 349 -7.29 -6.72 23.68
C THR A 349 -7.89 -6.31 25.01
N ILE A 350 -9.21 -6.47 25.22
CA ILE A 350 -9.85 -6.08 26.49
C ILE A 350 -9.31 -6.88 27.69
N PRO A 351 -9.30 -8.24 27.69
CA PRO A 351 -8.73 -8.99 28.78
C PRO A 351 -7.24 -8.72 29.00
N PHE A 352 -6.51 -8.42 27.93
CA PHE A 352 -5.10 -8.06 28.03
C PHE A 352 -4.91 -6.73 28.76
N PHE A 353 -5.66 -5.68 28.38
CA PHE A 353 -5.62 -4.40 29.09
C PHE A 353 -6.08 -4.52 30.56
N GLU A 354 -7.05 -5.38 30.85
CA GLU A 354 -7.43 -5.70 32.25
C GLU A 354 -6.25 -6.28 33.04
N GLU A 355 -5.44 -7.14 32.44
CA GLU A 355 -4.28 -7.78 33.07
C GLU A 355 -3.14 -6.80 33.33
N ILE A 356 -2.89 -5.86 32.41
CA ILE A 356 -1.68 -5.03 32.42
C ILE A 356 -1.87 -3.64 33.03
N GLN A 357 -3.02 -3.30 33.60
CA GLN A 357 -3.35 -1.96 34.09
C GLN A 357 -2.28 -1.37 35.02
N ASP A 358 -1.69 -2.22 35.87
CA ASP A 358 -0.71 -1.84 36.89
C ASP A 358 0.76 -2.04 36.43
N PHE A 359 1.00 -2.37 35.14
CA PHE A 359 2.35 -2.59 34.62
C PHE A 359 3.06 -1.24 34.36
N ASP A 360 4.38 -1.23 34.48
CA ASP A 360 5.19 -0.02 34.27
C ASP A 360 5.36 0.33 32.79
N HIS A 361 5.41 -0.68 31.90
CA HIS A 361 5.71 -0.51 30.49
C HIS A 361 4.78 -1.31 29.57
N LEU A 362 4.26 -0.64 28.53
CA LEU A 362 3.60 -1.26 27.39
C LEU A 362 4.42 -1.01 26.12
N ILE A 363 4.84 -2.07 25.45
CA ILE A 363 5.43 -2.03 24.11
C ILE A 363 4.31 -2.29 23.10
N LEU A 364 3.97 -1.27 22.33
CA LEU A 364 2.98 -1.33 21.26
C LEU A 364 3.71 -1.46 19.92
N ASP A 365 3.48 -2.53 19.17
CA ASP A 365 4.19 -2.84 17.93
C ASP A 365 3.28 -2.68 16.72
N LEU A 366 3.58 -1.66 15.90
CA LEU A 366 2.93 -1.38 14.62
C LEU A 366 3.88 -1.63 13.42
N ARG A 367 4.99 -2.31 13.61
CA ARG A 367 5.89 -2.67 12.52
C ARG A 367 5.16 -3.55 11.51
N GLY A 368 5.29 -3.23 10.21
CA GLY A 368 4.58 -3.94 9.15
C GLY A 368 3.08 -3.69 9.06
N ASN A 369 2.50 -2.85 9.94
CA ASN A 369 1.09 -2.51 9.88
C ASN A 369 0.81 -1.47 8.79
N GLY A 370 0.25 -1.90 7.65
CA GLY A 370 -0.10 -1.04 6.51
C GLY A 370 -1.30 -0.11 6.72
N GLY A 371 -1.90 -0.07 7.91
CA GLY A 371 -3.07 0.75 8.22
C GLY A 371 -4.39 0.00 8.08
N GLY A 372 -5.42 0.70 7.64
CA GLY A 372 -6.80 0.24 7.53
C GLY A 372 -7.80 1.34 7.90
N PHE A 373 -8.71 1.05 8.83
CA PHE A 373 -9.69 2.02 9.31
C PHE A 373 -9.07 3.03 10.27
N SER A 374 -9.27 4.32 10.02
CA SER A 374 -8.73 5.42 10.84
C SER A 374 -9.23 5.36 12.27
N GLU A 375 -10.48 4.94 12.46
CA GLU A 375 -11.16 4.87 13.76
C GLU A 375 -10.70 3.71 14.63
N TYR A 376 -10.01 2.71 14.04
CA TYR A 376 -9.57 1.53 14.78
C TYR A 376 -8.69 1.90 15.98
N PHE A 377 -7.62 2.62 15.72
CA PHE A 377 -6.65 2.96 16.78
C PHE A 377 -7.21 3.92 17.82
N PRO A 378 -7.83 5.06 17.46
CA PRO A 378 -8.42 5.97 18.45
C PRO A 378 -9.42 5.30 19.38
N SER A 379 -10.36 4.53 18.83
CA SER A 379 -11.45 3.92 19.60
C SER A 379 -11.03 2.70 20.42
N GLN A 380 -10.14 1.86 19.90
CA GLN A 380 -9.82 0.57 20.53
C GLN A 380 -8.56 0.62 21.42
N ILE A 381 -7.60 1.46 21.08
CA ILE A 381 -6.29 1.50 21.73
C ILE A 381 -6.04 2.81 22.44
N MET A 382 -6.11 3.96 21.72
CA MET A 382 -5.80 5.27 22.31
C MET A 382 -6.70 5.59 23.50
N SER A 383 -8.00 5.30 23.41
CA SER A 383 -8.97 5.50 24.50
C SER A 383 -8.60 4.78 25.81
N ARG A 384 -7.74 3.73 25.74
CA ARG A 384 -7.23 2.99 26.88
C ARG A 384 -5.86 3.45 27.38
N LEU A 385 -5.21 4.33 26.63
CA LEU A 385 -3.89 4.88 26.95
C LEU A 385 -3.95 6.26 27.59
N ILE A 386 -5.10 6.90 27.61
CA ILE A 386 -5.30 8.25 28.15
C ILE A 386 -6.26 8.20 29.33
N ASN A 387 -6.00 9.01 30.36
CA ASN A 387 -6.81 9.11 31.58
C ASN A 387 -7.62 10.42 31.67
N GLU A 388 -7.39 11.35 30.74
CA GLU A 388 -8.14 12.58 30.56
C GLU A 388 -8.29 12.88 29.06
N PRO A 389 -9.29 13.67 28.66
CA PRO A 389 -9.46 14.08 27.28
C PRO A 389 -8.22 14.81 26.76
N ILE A 390 -7.81 14.49 25.55
CA ILE A 390 -6.69 15.15 24.88
C ILE A 390 -7.14 15.80 23.56
N GLU A 391 -6.62 16.99 23.32
CA GLU A 391 -6.79 17.71 22.06
C GLU A 391 -5.63 17.40 21.14
N VAL A 392 -5.93 17.06 19.88
CA VAL A 392 -4.94 16.86 18.83
C VAL A 392 -5.29 17.71 17.62
N VAL A 393 -4.32 18.49 17.16
CA VAL A 393 -4.44 19.30 15.94
C VAL A 393 -3.62 18.62 14.85
N SER A 394 -4.27 18.27 13.76
CA SER A 394 -3.61 17.85 12.53
C SER A 394 -3.70 18.94 11.46
N HIS A 395 -2.81 18.90 10.49
CA HIS A 395 -2.81 19.89 9.41
C HIS A 395 -2.43 19.25 8.07
N GLN A 396 -3.06 19.79 7.02
CA GLN A 396 -2.75 19.41 5.63
C GLN A 396 -2.68 20.69 4.78
N PHE A 397 -1.63 20.79 3.97
CA PHE A 397 -1.49 21.89 3.01
C PHE A 397 -2.09 21.49 1.66
N PHE A 398 -2.65 22.48 0.97
CA PHE A 398 -3.31 22.31 -0.33
C PHE A 398 -2.83 23.35 -1.34
N SER A 399 -2.82 22.94 -2.61
CA SER A 399 -2.60 23.87 -3.72
C SER A 399 -3.83 24.75 -3.98
N SER A 400 -3.66 25.80 -4.78
CA SER A 400 -4.77 26.61 -5.30
C SER A 400 -5.43 26.04 -6.55
N GLY A 401 -5.12 24.81 -6.92
CA GLY A 401 -5.74 24.14 -8.05
C GLY A 401 -7.26 23.96 -7.88
N PRO A 402 -8.03 24.01 -8.97
CA PRO A 402 -9.49 24.05 -8.86
C PRO A 402 -10.07 22.82 -8.18
N ILE A 403 -9.51 21.63 -8.42
CA ILE A 403 -9.98 20.38 -7.80
C ILE A 403 -9.65 20.38 -6.30
N ALA A 404 -8.45 20.84 -5.92
CA ALA A 404 -8.03 20.92 -4.53
C ALA A 404 -8.91 21.90 -3.74
N VAL A 405 -9.18 23.08 -4.29
CA VAL A 405 -10.04 24.10 -3.65
C VAL A 405 -11.48 23.59 -3.50
N GLU A 406 -12.07 23.04 -4.57
CA GLU A 406 -13.43 22.50 -4.52
C GLU A 406 -13.57 21.37 -3.48
N THR A 407 -12.56 20.49 -3.41
CA THR A 407 -12.55 19.40 -2.44
C THR A 407 -12.41 19.89 -1.01
N MET A 408 -11.53 20.84 -0.78
CA MET A 408 -11.33 21.45 0.53
C MET A 408 -12.60 22.17 1.00
N ASP A 409 -13.25 22.95 0.11
CA ASP A 409 -14.51 23.62 0.42
C ASP A 409 -15.62 22.62 0.78
N ALA A 410 -15.74 21.53 0.01
CA ALA A 410 -16.70 20.48 0.28
C ALA A 410 -16.42 19.76 1.62
N PHE A 411 -15.16 19.51 1.94
CA PHE A 411 -14.74 18.91 3.21
C PHE A 411 -15.14 19.81 4.40
N VAL A 412 -14.81 21.10 4.32
CA VAL A 412 -15.13 22.06 5.39
C VAL A 412 -16.63 22.21 5.57
N GLN A 413 -17.40 22.21 4.47
CA GLN A 413 -18.86 22.26 4.58
C GLN A 413 -19.43 20.98 5.21
N THR A 414 -18.91 19.82 4.88
CA THR A 414 -19.28 18.55 5.53
C THR A 414 -18.97 18.62 7.03
N ALA A 415 -17.77 19.05 7.40
CA ALA A 415 -17.37 19.21 8.80
C ALA A 415 -18.31 20.18 9.56
N ALA A 416 -18.64 21.33 8.95
CA ALA A 416 -19.57 22.28 9.55
C ALA A 416 -20.96 21.66 9.79
N ASN A 417 -21.47 20.90 8.83
CA ASN A 417 -22.75 20.20 8.95
C ASN A 417 -22.72 19.12 10.06
N VAL A 418 -21.64 18.36 10.16
CA VAL A 418 -21.42 17.37 11.23
C VAL A 418 -21.39 18.04 12.60
N ILE A 419 -20.64 19.15 12.73
CA ILE A 419 -20.53 19.93 13.96
C ILE A 419 -21.92 20.42 14.38
N GLU A 420 -22.72 20.97 13.47
CA GLU A 420 -24.07 21.47 13.74
C GLU A 420 -25.03 20.34 14.11
N TYR A 421 -25.01 19.24 13.35
CA TYR A 421 -25.95 18.14 13.56
C TYR A 421 -25.75 17.39 14.88
N TYR A 422 -24.49 17.15 15.25
CA TYR A 422 -24.15 16.40 16.46
C TYR A 422 -23.84 17.30 17.67
N ASP A 423 -23.84 18.62 17.50
CA ASP A 423 -23.49 19.62 18.54
C ASP A 423 -22.10 19.35 19.16
N VAL A 424 -21.12 19.09 18.28
CA VAL A 424 -19.76 18.69 18.69
C VAL A 424 -18.71 19.80 18.58
N SER A 425 -19.15 21.06 18.48
CA SER A 425 -18.25 22.22 18.35
C SER A 425 -17.22 22.39 19.48
N GLU A 426 -17.46 21.76 20.63
CA GLU A 426 -16.51 21.75 21.75
C GLU A 426 -15.40 20.68 21.57
N TRP A 427 -15.58 19.73 20.63
CA TRP A 427 -14.73 18.55 20.51
C TRP A 427 -14.12 18.36 19.13
N PHE A 428 -14.65 19.05 18.14
CA PHE A 428 -14.21 18.98 16.75
C PHE A 428 -14.37 20.32 16.06
N SER A 429 -13.33 20.77 15.37
CA SER A 429 -13.37 21.92 14.48
C SER A 429 -12.47 21.74 13.26
N VAL A 430 -12.83 22.43 12.19
CA VAL A 430 -12.03 22.52 10.97
C VAL A 430 -11.90 23.98 10.57
N ASP A 431 -10.66 24.42 10.39
CA ASP A 431 -10.33 25.79 10.02
C ASP A 431 -9.43 25.81 8.78
N ILE A 432 -9.55 26.86 7.96
CA ILE A 432 -8.66 27.11 6.83
C ILE A 432 -7.95 28.43 7.03
N MET A 433 -6.67 28.44 6.77
CA MET A 433 -5.88 29.67 6.75
C MET A 433 -4.85 29.65 5.59
N SER A 434 -4.17 30.78 5.43
CA SER A 434 -3.04 30.87 4.50
C SER A 434 -1.91 29.96 4.98
N ALA A 435 -1.37 29.14 4.06
CA ALA A 435 -0.21 28.29 4.34
C ALA A 435 0.99 29.12 4.84
N GLN A 436 1.20 30.31 4.26
CA GLN A 436 2.30 31.21 4.64
C GLN A 436 2.15 31.74 6.06
N ASP A 437 0.92 32.11 6.46
CA ASP A 437 0.65 32.62 7.80
C ASP A 437 0.84 31.50 8.84
N PHE A 438 0.32 30.30 8.56
CA PHE A 438 0.49 29.12 9.42
C PHE A 438 1.97 28.77 9.63
N ILE A 439 2.75 28.69 8.54
CA ILE A 439 4.19 28.42 8.61
C ILE A 439 4.90 29.45 9.51
N ALA A 440 4.54 30.74 9.37
CA ALA A 440 5.12 31.81 10.16
C ALA A 440 4.70 31.71 11.64
N GLU A 441 3.44 31.41 11.92
CA GLU A 441 2.91 31.27 13.29
C GLU A 441 3.51 30.06 14.01
N GLN A 442 3.67 28.93 13.31
CA GLN A 442 4.25 27.71 13.88
C GLN A 442 5.78 27.76 13.94
N GLY A 443 6.42 28.71 13.23
CA GLY A 443 7.87 28.82 13.19
C GLY A 443 8.57 27.66 12.48
N MET A 444 7.90 27.05 11.48
CA MET A 444 8.45 25.92 10.72
C MET A 444 9.71 26.32 9.96
N THR A 445 10.81 25.60 10.18
CA THR A 445 12.13 25.95 9.62
C THR A 445 12.66 24.96 8.59
N ALA A 446 12.07 23.77 8.50
CA ALA A 446 12.50 22.70 7.60
C ALA A 446 11.66 22.60 6.30
N ILE A 447 10.88 23.65 6.00
CA ILE A 447 10.05 23.72 4.81
C ILE A 447 10.88 23.58 3.53
N ASN A 448 10.48 22.65 2.66
CA ASN A 448 11.04 22.58 1.31
C ASN A 448 10.36 23.63 0.42
N GLN A 449 11.10 24.65 -0.01
CA GLN A 449 10.58 25.76 -0.80
C GLN A 449 10.00 25.33 -2.17
N ALA A 450 10.52 24.26 -2.77
CA ALA A 450 10.00 23.77 -4.05
C ALA A 450 8.60 23.16 -3.89
N ASP A 451 8.36 22.41 -2.81
CA ASP A 451 7.05 21.81 -2.53
C ASP A 451 6.01 22.90 -2.22
N PHE A 452 6.43 23.90 -1.46
CA PHE A 452 5.55 24.98 -1.02
C PHE A 452 5.32 26.08 -2.07
N ALA A 453 5.97 26.01 -3.23
CA ALA A 453 5.78 27.00 -4.30
C ALA A 453 4.32 27.11 -4.78
N ASN A 454 3.56 26.01 -4.69
CA ASN A 454 2.18 25.90 -5.15
C ASN A 454 1.17 25.64 -4.00
N LEU A 455 1.62 25.61 -2.75
CA LEU A 455 0.74 25.37 -1.59
C LEU A 455 0.28 26.72 -1.02
N GLU A 456 -1.00 27.01 -1.15
CA GLU A 456 -1.58 28.31 -0.72
C GLU A 456 -2.42 28.20 0.55
N TYR A 457 -3.00 27.05 0.84
CA TYR A 457 -3.90 26.87 1.97
C TYR A 457 -3.40 25.79 2.91
N VAL A 458 -3.76 25.92 4.19
CA VAL A 458 -3.68 24.86 5.18
C VAL A 458 -5.04 24.64 5.80
N LEU A 459 -5.45 23.39 5.87
CA LEU A 459 -6.62 22.93 6.60
C LEU A 459 -6.14 22.40 7.95
N LEU A 460 -6.73 22.91 9.01
CA LEU A 460 -6.48 22.51 10.39
C LEU A 460 -7.69 21.73 10.87
N GLU A 461 -7.45 20.54 11.40
CA GLU A 461 -8.47 19.71 12.00
C GLU A 461 -8.11 19.53 13.48
N THR A 462 -8.98 19.99 14.35
CA THR A 462 -8.85 19.82 15.80
C THR A 462 -9.83 18.77 16.25
N GLU A 463 -9.33 17.72 16.86
CA GLU A 463 -10.12 16.58 17.32
C GLU A 463 -9.77 16.27 18.79
N TRP A 464 -10.80 15.92 19.57
CA TRP A 464 -10.65 15.49 20.95
C TRP A 464 -10.85 14.00 21.10
N PHE A 465 -9.93 13.35 21.79
CA PHE A 465 -9.99 11.93 22.13
C PHE A 465 -10.28 11.77 23.61
N PHE A 466 -11.14 10.80 23.94
CA PHE A 466 -11.64 10.57 25.28
C PHE A 466 -11.18 9.23 25.83
N PRO A 467 -10.96 9.13 27.17
CA PRO A 467 -10.73 7.86 27.83
C PRO A 467 -11.90 6.90 27.61
N ASN A 468 -11.61 5.61 27.63
CA ASN A 468 -12.65 4.58 27.57
C ASN A 468 -13.51 4.58 28.84
N ASP A 469 -14.83 4.44 28.68
CA ASP A 469 -15.81 4.49 29.79
C ASP A 469 -15.84 3.24 30.66
N ASP A 470 -15.23 2.13 30.24
CA ASP A 470 -15.22 0.86 30.98
C ASP A 470 -14.24 0.86 32.17
N GLY A 471 -13.41 1.91 32.29
CA GLY A 471 -12.44 2.09 33.36
C GLY A 471 -11.18 1.21 33.23
N ILE A 472 -10.99 0.55 32.08
CA ILE A 472 -9.80 -0.25 31.79
C ILE A 472 -8.77 0.64 31.11
N LEU A 473 -7.85 1.22 31.88
CA LEU A 473 -6.85 2.18 31.41
C LEU A 473 -5.44 1.68 31.75
N PHE A 474 -4.49 1.98 30.85
CA PHE A 474 -3.07 1.78 31.07
C PHE A 474 -2.38 3.12 31.30
N ASP A 475 -1.84 3.34 32.49
CA ASP A 475 -1.20 4.60 32.90
C ASP A 475 0.34 4.54 32.87
N GLY A 476 0.92 3.36 32.68
CA GLY A 476 2.37 3.16 32.55
C GLY A 476 2.96 3.80 31.29
N LYS A 477 4.25 3.67 31.09
CA LYS A 477 4.96 4.24 29.92
C LYS A 477 4.70 3.43 28.67
N VAL A 478 4.34 4.10 27.57
CA VAL A 478 4.10 3.48 26.26
C VAL A 478 5.32 3.68 25.35
N TRP A 479 5.76 2.59 24.73
CA TRP A 479 6.79 2.52 23.71
C TRP A 479 6.16 2.06 22.42
N LEU A 480 6.25 2.85 21.34
CA LEU A 480 5.70 2.49 20.04
C LEU A 480 6.81 2.05 19.09
N LEU A 481 6.70 0.83 18.56
CA LEU A 481 7.62 0.32 17.55
C LEU A 481 7.07 0.59 16.15
N VAL A 482 7.88 1.18 15.30
CA VAL A 482 7.54 1.50 13.90
C VAL A 482 8.66 1.13 12.95
N ASP A 483 8.30 0.86 11.68
CA ASP A 483 9.23 0.62 10.59
C ASP A 483 8.67 1.12 9.24
N GLN A 484 9.36 0.82 8.15
CA GLN A 484 8.94 1.19 6.80
C GLN A 484 7.64 0.51 6.33
N GLY A 485 7.17 -0.53 7.02
CA GLY A 485 5.87 -1.15 6.80
C GLY A 485 4.70 -0.45 7.50
N THR A 486 5.00 0.47 8.44
CA THR A 486 3.99 1.26 9.15
C THR A 486 3.44 2.35 8.22
N ALA A 487 2.14 2.28 7.85
CA ALA A 487 1.57 3.10 6.78
C ALA A 487 0.13 3.56 7.05
N SER A 488 -0.34 4.59 6.34
CA SER A 488 -1.73 5.05 6.31
C SER A 488 -2.29 5.29 7.73
N ALA A 489 -3.41 4.69 8.11
CA ALA A 489 -4.00 4.83 9.45
C ALA A 489 -3.02 4.44 10.58
N SER A 490 -2.04 3.58 10.32
CA SER A 490 -0.97 3.26 11.28
C SER A 490 0.04 4.40 11.43
N SER A 491 0.31 5.13 10.34
CA SER A 491 1.06 6.39 10.41
C SER A 491 0.27 7.47 11.18
N GLN A 492 -1.05 7.54 10.98
CA GLN A 492 -1.92 8.43 11.77
C GLN A 492 -1.86 8.09 13.27
N ALA A 493 -1.94 6.82 13.65
CA ALA A 493 -1.78 6.37 15.02
C ALA A 493 -0.41 6.78 15.61
N THR A 494 0.65 6.70 14.81
CA THR A 494 2.00 7.15 15.19
C THR A 494 2.02 8.66 15.49
N MET A 495 1.43 9.48 14.61
CA MET A 495 1.34 10.93 14.82
C MET A 495 0.47 11.28 16.03
N LEU A 496 -0.65 10.59 16.22
CA LEU A 496 -1.53 10.78 17.39
C LEU A 496 -0.76 10.56 18.71
N LEU A 497 0.03 9.47 18.77
CA LEU A 497 0.84 9.18 19.95
C LEU A 497 2.02 10.15 20.15
N ILE A 498 2.59 10.68 19.07
CA ILE A 498 3.62 11.74 19.14
C ILE A 498 3.01 13.03 19.64
N ASN A 499 1.93 13.51 18.99
CA ASN A 499 1.32 14.80 19.28
C ASN A 499 0.70 14.86 20.69
N SER A 500 0.17 13.74 21.17
CA SER A 500 -0.31 13.62 22.55
C SER A 500 0.81 13.48 23.59
N GLY A 501 2.05 13.23 23.17
CA GLY A 501 3.17 12.95 24.08
C GLY A 501 3.02 11.61 24.83
N ARG A 502 2.07 10.75 24.41
CA ARG A 502 1.72 9.52 25.15
C ARG A 502 2.72 8.40 24.97
N ALA A 503 3.46 8.36 23.85
CA ALA A 503 4.42 7.31 23.58
C ALA A 503 5.80 7.83 23.20
N THR A 504 6.83 7.04 23.54
CA THR A 504 8.17 7.15 22.93
C THR A 504 8.21 6.25 21.71
N VAL A 505 8.39 6.84 20.52
CA VAL A 505 8.46 6.09 19.25
C VAL A 505 9.87 5.62 18.98
N VAL A 506 10.05 4.33 18.70
CA VAL A 506 11.34 3.67 18.48
C VAL A 506 11.30 2.86 17.18
N GLY A 507 12.39 2.89 16.41
CA GLY A 507 12.49 2.07 15.21
C GLY A 507 13.12 2.76 14.01
N GLN A 508 12.44 2.67 12.88
CA GLN A 508 12.80 3.31 11.61
C GLN A 508 11.73 4.33 11.24
N ASN A 509 12.00 5.16 10.22
CA ASN A 509 10.94 5.99 9.67
C ASN A 509 9.79 5.11 9.16
N THR A 510 8.55 5.59 9.30
CA THR A 510 7.39 4.95 8.67
C THR A 510 7.50 5.00 7.15
N SER A 511 6.58 4.35 6.44
CA SER A 511 6.63 4.23 4.96
C SER A 511 6.60 5.56 4.19
N GLY A 512 6.10 6.62 4.80
CA GLY A 512 5.74 7.85 4.09
C GLY A 512 4.38 7.77 3.39
N VAL A 513 3.66 6.66 3.55
CA VAL A 513 2.27 6.55 3.12
C VAL A 513 1.39 7.11 4.23
N MET A 514 0.85 8.30 3.97
CA MET A 514 0.02 9.01 4.93
C MET A 514 -1.48 8.85 4.62
N TRP A 515 -2.33 9.51 5.38
CA TRP A 515 -3.79 9.52 5.22
C TRP A 515 -4.29 10.81 4.54
N SER A 516 -3.48 11.40 3.67
CA SER A 516 -3.78 12.68 3.04
C SER A 516 -5.10 12.67 2.27
N THR A 517 -5.71 13.85 2.18
CA THR A 517 -6.95 14.03 1.42
C THR A 517 -6.74 13.69 -0.05
N HIS A 518 -7.65 12.89 -0.60
CA HIS A 518 -7.62 12.45 -1.99
C HIS A 518 -8.96 12.65 -2.68
N VAL A 519 -8.90 12.78 -3.99
CA VAL A 519 -10.07 12.91 -4.87
C VAL A 519 -10.05 11.86 -5.97
N TYR A 520 -11.24 11.57 -6.48
CA TYR A 520 -11.42 10.76 -7.67
C TYR A 520 -11.83 11.65 -8.83
N VAL A 521 -11.13 11.52 -9.93
CA VAL A 521 -11.37 12.29 -11.14
C VAL A 521 -11.74 11.31 -12.25
N MET A 522 -12.83 11.60 -12.96
CA MET A 522 -13.24 10.81 -14.11
C MET A 522 -12.50 11.26 -15.35
N LEU A 523 -11.94 10.32 -16.11
CA LEU A 523 -11.30 10.60 -17.39
C LEU A 523 -12.35 10.84 -18.47
N PRO A 524 -12.22 11.95 -19.23
CA PRO A 524 -13.29 12.43 -20.11
C PRO A 524 -13.68 11.50 -21.25
N ASN A 525 -12.74 10.75 -21.82
CA ASN A 525 -13.01 9.87 -22.97
C ASN A 525 -13.28 8.42 -22.53
N THR A 526 -12.50 7.90 -21.58
CA THR A 526 -12.58 6.50 -21.20
C THR A 526 -13.58 6.23 -20.07
N GLY A 527 -13.87 7.23 -19.23
CA GLY A 527 -14.70 7.07 -18.03
C GLY A 527 -13.99 6.36 -16.88
N MET A 528 -12.69 6.12 -17.01
CA MET A 528 -11.88 5.59 -15.91
C MET A 528 -11.81 6.58 -14.77
N LEU A 529 -11.77 6.07 -13.54
CA LEU A 529 -11.49 6.85 -12.35
C LEU A 529 -10.00 6.89 -12.08
N PHE A 530 -9.54 8.09 -11.77
CA PHE A 530 -8.17 8.36 -11.40
C PHE A 530 -8.15 9.02 -10.01
N ARG A 531 -7.39 8.45 -9.09
CA ARG A 531 -7.22 9.02 -7.75
C ARG A 531 -6.04 9.96 -7.71
N ILE A 532 -6.22 11.14 -7.13
CA ILE A 532 -5.16 12.11 -6.89
C ILE A 532 -5.13 12.42 -5.39
N ASP A 533 -3.98 12.27 -4.75
CA ASP A 533 -3.76 12.77 -3.41
C ASP A 533 -3.38 14.26 -3.50
N ILE A 534 -4.16 15.12 -2.86
CA ILE A 534 -4.07 16.57 -2.95
C ILE A 534 -3.59 17.23 -1.65
N GLY A 535 -3.62 16.49 -0.54
CA GLY A 535 -3.12 16.96 0.75
C GLY A 535 -1.61 16.74 0.88
N TYR A 536 -0.90 17.67 1.52
CA TYR A 536 0.53 17.58 1.84
C TYR A 536 0.71 17.73 3.34
N MET A 537 1.25 16.72 3.98
CA MET A 537 1.41 16.66 5.43
C MET A 537 2.86 16.87 5.84
N THR A 538 3.06 17.54 6.95
CA THR A 538 4.39 17.76 7.54
C THR A 538 4.40 17.41 9.02
N ASP A 539 5.60 17.21 9.55
CA ASP A 539 5.81 17.29 10.99
C ASP A 539 5.77 18.75 11.49
N ALA A 540 5.97 18.95 12.78
CA ALA A 540 5.96 20.27 13.41
C ALA A 540 7.06 21.23 12.89
N ASP A 541 8.14 20.71 12.35
CA ASP A 541 9.25 21.49 11.78
C ASP A 541 9.02 21.83 10.29
N GLY A 542 8.07 21.19 9.63
CA GLY A 542 7.76 21.37 8.21
C GLY A 542 8.41 20.34 7.29
N VAL A 543 8.91 19.23 7.81
CA VAL A 543 9.44 18.10 7.01
C VAL A 543 8.29 17.31 6.43
N SER A 544 8.32 17.05 5.11
CA SER A 544 7.29 16.24 4.44
C SER A 544 7.22 14.82 4.98
N LEU A 545 6.07 14.44 5.49
CA LEU A 545 5.83 13.10 6.02
C LEU A 545 5.74 12.05 4.91
N GLU A 546 5.16 12.40 3.77
CA GLU A 546 5.10 11.49 2.61
C GLU A 546 6.47 11.28 1.96
N ALA A 547 7.31 12.32 1.94
CA ALA A 547 8.63 12.20 1.35
C ALA A 547 9.58 11.32 2.18
N TYR A 548 9.45 11.36 3.50
CA TYR A 548 10.46 10.79 4.41
C TYR A 548 9.90 9.84 5.47
N GLY A 549 8.58 9.72 5.58
CA GLY A 549 7.93 9.04 6.70
C GLY A 549 8.04 9.83 8.01
N ILE A 550 7.37 9.33 9.03
CA ILE A 550 7.46 9.86 10.40
C ILE A 550 8.74 9.33 11.02
N ALA A 551 9.61 10.23 11.46
CA ALA A 551 10.84 9.85 12.13
C ALA A 551 10.55 9.39 13.57
N PRO A 552 11.16 8.28 14.03
CA PRO A 552 11.03 7.85 15.42
C PRO A 552 11.83 8.81 16.35
N HIS A 553 11.44 8.87 17.62
CA HIS A 553 12.20 9.58 18.65
C HIS A 553 13.57 8.96 18.88
N VAL A 554 13.63 7.61 18.81
CA VAL A 554 14.86 6.84 18.95
C VAL A 554 14.98 5.86 17.79
N ARG A 555 16.09 5.94 17.05
CA ARG A 555 16.42 4.95 16.01
C ARG A 555 16.92 3.66 16.63
N ASN A 556 16.75 2.55 15.91
CA ASN A 556 17.34 1.27 16.32
C ASN A 556 18.81 1.43 16.66
N PHE A 557 19.24 0.85 17.76
CA PHE A 557 20.66 0.75 18.10
C PHE A 557 21.38 -0.14 17.09
N GLU A 558 22.68 0.06 16.95
CA GLU A 558 23.49 -0.70 15.99
C GLU A 558 23.42 -2.21 16.28
N GLY A 559 22.95 -2.97 15.29
CA GLY A 559 22.81 -4.43 15.38
C GLY A 559 21.56 -4.92 16.14
N MET A 560 20.65 -4.00 16.53
CA MET A 560 19.41 -4.32 17.22
C MET A 560 18.19 -3.96 16.37
N ASP A 561 17.10 -4.69 16.55
CA ASP A 561 15.79 -4.28 16.06
C ASP A 561 15.10 -3.28 17.03
N ALA A 562 13.89 -2.81 16.69
CA ALA A 562 13.18 -1.84 17.53
C ALA A 562 12.79 -2.42 18.90
N LEU A 563 12.44 -3.71 18.97
CA LEU A 563 12.07 -4.36 20.23
C LEU A 563 13.30 -4.51 21.14
N GLU A 564 14.41 -4.99 20.60
CA GLU A 564 15.67 -5.10 21.33
C GLU A 564 16.16 -3.74 21.83
N THR A 565 16.03 -2.69 20.99
CA THR A 565 16.36 -1.31 21.36
C THR A 565 15.50 -0.81 22.52
N VAL A 566 14.19 -1.07 22.51
CA VAL A 566 13.29 -0.65 23.60
C VAL A 566 13.62 -1.38 24.89
N LEU A 567 13.90 -2.68 24.84
CA LEU A 567 14.27 -3.43 26.06
C LEU A 567 15.56 -2.90 26.69
N GLU A 568 16.54 -2.49 25.88
CA GLU A 568 17.75 -1.84 26.39
C GLU A 568 17.46 -0.45 27.00
N LEU A 569 16.59 0.36 26.32
CA LEU A 569 16.16 1.67 26.85
C LEU A 569 15.42 1.53 28.20
N ILE A 570 14.58 0.52 28.36
CA ILE A 570 13.88 0.25 29.63
C ILE A 570 14.91 -0.10 30.72
N ALA A 571 15.84 -1.01 30.42
CA ALA A 571 16.88 -1.41 31.38
C ALA A 571 17.79 -0.22 31.79
N GLU A 572 18.13 0.68 30.85
CA GLU A 572 18.88 1.90 31.16
C GLU A 572 18.09 2.88 32.02
N TRP A 573 16.77 2.97 31.80
CA TRP A 573 15.90 3.86 32.58
C TRP A 573 15.74 3.38 34.01
N GLU A 574 15.44 2.10 34.22
CA GLU A 574 15.33 1.50 35.56
C GLU A 574 16.65 1.55 36.35
N ALA A 575 17.79 1.57 35.68
CA ALA A 575 19.10 1.70 36.34
C ALA A 575 19.40 3.12 36.86
N GLN A 576 18.59 4.14 36.47
CA GLN A 576 18.76 5.55 36.86
C GLN A 576 17.83 5.98 38.00
N ASP A 577 16.75 5.23 38.24
CA ASP A 577 15.86 5.37 39.40
C ASP A 577 16.33 4.53 40.60
#